data_b12d2814dae7f4c1b0e77959cf682110
#
_entry.id   b12d2814dae7f4c1b0e77959cf682110
#
_cell.length_a   1.000
_cell.length_b   1.000
_cell.length_c   1.000
_cell.angle_alpha   90.00
_cell.angle_beta   90.00
_cell.angle_gamma   90.00
#
_symmetry.space_group_name_H-M   'P 1'
#
loop_
_entity.id
_entity.type
_entity.pdbx_description
1 polymer ?
#
loop_
_entity_poly.entity_id
_entity_poly.type
_entity_poly.pdbx_seq_one_letter_code
_entity_poly.pdbx_strand_id
1 'polypeptide(L)'
;MSADIALMMALPNESKGLFEQAGIEVHYSGIGKINATFKAFEVIQKTGCKTLINLGSAGSSHFNAHDLVEVTTFVQRDMDVSPLGFEVGVTPVDKDLPADIHLQPYFEHLSKGICGTGDSFETGTPKVSCNLVDMEGYALAKVCHKLGVRLISVKYISDGANDTAHLDWEENLLLGAQKLLTLYQAHF
;
A
#
# COMPACT_ATOMS: atom_id res chain seq x y z
N MET A 1 10.34 -21.85 -0.25
CA MET A 1 9.52 -20.73 0.27
C MET A 1 8.09 -21.24 0.37
N SER A 2 7.38 -20.90 1.43
CA SER A 2 5.99 -21.32 1.61
C SER A 2 5.16 -20.83 0.42
N ALA A 3 4.48 -21.73 -0.29
CA ALA A 3 3.60 -21.41 -1.41
C ALA A 3 2.41 -20.51 -1.03
N ASP A 4 2.32 -20.13 0.24
CA ASP A 4 1.18 -19.39 0.81
C ASP A 4 1.35 -17.88 0.82
N ILE A 5 2.55 -17.35 0.53
CA ILE A 5 2.88 -15.93 0.64
C ILE A 5 3.41 -15.40 -0.69
N ALA A 6 2.93 -14.23 -1.12
CA ALA A 6 3.51 -13.46 -2.22
C ALA A 6 3.81 -12.03 -1.75
N LEU A 7 4.95 -11.47 -2.19
CA LEU A 7 5.36 -10.10 -1.88
C LEU A 7 5.14 -9.19 -3.09
N MET A 8 4.48 -8.06 -2.86
CA MET A 8 4.27 -7.02 -3.87
C MET A 8 4.81 -5.66 -3.42
N MET A 9 5.45 -4.98 -4.36
CA MET A 9 5.85 -3.58 -4.28
C MET A 9 5.39 -2.86 -5.55
N ALA A 10 5.35 -1.52 -5.55
CA ALA A 10 4.95 -0.80 -6.76
C ALA A 10 6.08 -0.77 -7.79
N LEU A 11 7.28 -0.39 -7.38
CA LEU A 11 8.41 -0.16 -8.28
C LEU A 11 9.69 -0.87 -7.83
N PRO A 12 10.57 -1.29 -8.78
CA PRO A 12 11.91 -1.78 -8.45
C PRO A 12 12.78 -0.76 -7.66
N ASN A 13 12.49 0.54 -7.81
CA ASN A 13 13.16 1.58 -7.05
C ASN A 13 12.88 1.50 -5.54
N GLU A 14 11.78 0.91 -5.12
CA GLU A 14 11.44 0.75 -3.69
C GLU A 14 12.19 -0.42 -3.05
N SER A 15 12.54 -1.47 -3.80
CA SER A 15 13.36 -2.59 -3.30
C SER A 15 14.85 -2.29 -3.38
N LYS A 16 15.28 -1.38 -4.28
CA LYS A 16 16.69 -1.14 -4.62
C LYS A 16 17.48 -2.42 -4.94
N GLY A 17 16.79 -3.48 -5.37
CA GLY A 17 17.38 -4.79 -5.63
C GLY A 17 17.82 -5.56 -4.37
N LEU A 18 17.54 -5.06 -3.17
CA LEU A 18 17.98 -5.69 -1.91
C LEU A 18 17.23 -6.99 -1.62
N PHE A 19 15.96 -7.05 -1.94
CA PHE A 19 15.12 -8.24 -1.77
C PHE A 19 15.57 -9.35 -2.70
N GLU A 20 15.83 -9.05 -3.97
CA GLU A 20 16.31 -9.98 -4.98
C GLU A 20 17.70 -10.52 -4.62
N GLN A 21 18.61 -9.66 -4.11
CA GLN A 21 19.93 -10.07 -3.60
C GLN A 21 19.81 -11.02 -2.40
N ALA A 22 18.74 -10.87 -1.60
CA ALA A 22 18.45 -11.78 -0.49
C ALA A 22 17.69 -13.06 -0.93
N GLY A 23 17.47 -13.25 -2.24
CA GLY A 23 16.75 -14.41 -2.79
C GLY A 23 15.23 -14.35 -2.61
N ILE A 24 14.67 -13.17 -2.35
CA ILE A 24 13.23 -12.95 -2.15
C ILE A 24 12.63 -12.50 -3.47
N GLU A 25 11.61 -13.24 -3.97
CA GLU A 25 10.87 -12.85 -5.17
C GLU A 25 9.93 -11.68 -4.86
N VAL A 26 10.03 -10.59 -5.63
CA VAL A 26 9.17 -9.42 -5.54
C VAL A 26 8.34 -9.29 -6.81
N HIS A 27 7.03 -9.14 -6.67
CA HIS A 27 6.12 -8.85 -7.78
C HIS A 27 5.86 -7.36 -7.85
N TYR A 28 6.33 -6.72 -8.92
CA TYR A 28 6.15 -5.28 -9.13
C TYR A 28 4.86 -5.00 -9.89
N SER A 29 4.02 -4.14 -9.30
CA SER A 29 2.71 -3.79 -9.92
C SER A 29 2.81 -2.70 -10.97
N GLY A 30 3.77 -1.80 -10.87
CA GLY A 30 3.72 -0.47 -11.47
C GLY A 30 2.85 0.48 -10.63
N ILE A 31 2.84 1.75 -11.01
CA ILE A 31 2.14 2.82 -10.29
C ILE A 31 0.64 2.78 -10.62
N GLY A 32 -0.17 3.06 -9.60
CA GLY A 32 -1.60 3.35 -9.71
C GLY A 32 -2.51 2.15 -9.56
N LYS A 33 -3.76 2.44 -9.24
CA LYS A 33 -4.78 1.45 -8.86
C LYS A 33 -5.06 0.40 -9.93
N ILE A 34 -5.06 0.80 -11.21
CA ILE A 34 -5.34 -0.14 -12.32
C ILE A 34 -4.23 -1.18 -12.43
N ASN A 35 -2.96 -0.74 -12.43
CA ASN A 35 -1.81 -1.63 -12.51
C ASN A 35 -1.76 -2.57 -11.30
N ALA A 36 -1.97 -2.02 -10.09
CA ALA A 36 -2.00 -2.78 -8.85
C ALA A 36 -3.10 -3.84 -8.85
N THR A 37 -4.31 -3.49 -9.33
CA THR A 37 -5.44 -4.43 -9.46
C THR A 37 -5.08 -5.60 -10.36
N PHE A 38 -4.60 -5.30 -11.57
CA PHE A 38 -4.28 -6.33 -12.56
C PHE A 38 -3.16 -7.26 -12.08
N LYS A 39 -2.10 -6.66 -11.53
CA LYS A 39 -0.94 -7.43 -11.04
C LYS A 39 -1.28 -8.29 -9.83
N ALA A 40 -2.03 -7.77 -8.87
CA ALA A 40 -2.46 -8.55 -7.71
C ALA A 40 -3.31 -9.75 -8.13
N PHE A 41 -4.27 -9.55 -9.04
CA PHE A 41 -5.08 -10.64 -9.57
C PHE A 41 -4.21 -11.70 -10.25
N GLU A 42 -3.29 -11.30 -11.14
CA GLU A 42 -2.36 -12.20 -11.83
C GLU A 42 -1.52 -13.03 -10.85
N VAL A 43 -0.92 -12.35 -9.85
CA VAL A 43 -0.06 -12.99 -8.84
C VAL A 43 -0.84 -14.01 -8.03
N ILE A 44 -2.01 -13.63 -7.52
CA ILE A 44 -2.85 -14.53 -6.71
C ILE A 44 -3.29 -15.74 -7.53
N GLN A 45 -3.72 -15.56 -8.79
CA GLN A 45 -4.12 -16.66 -9.66
C GLN A 45 -2.94 -17.60 -9.99
N LYS A 46 -1.75 -17.04 -10.22
CA LYS A 46 -0.58 -17.82 -10.62
C LYS A 46 0.04 -18.57 -9.45
N THR A 47 0.11 -17.96 -8.27
CA THR A 47 0.80 -18.52 -7.09
C THR A 47 -0.13 -19.33 -6.19
N GLY A 48 -1.42 -19.00 -6.17
CA GLY A 48 -2.39 -19.57 -5.22
C GLY A 48 -2.14 -19.09 -3.77
N CYS A 49 -1.39 -18.00 -3.57
CA CYS A 49 -1.05 -17.52 -2.25
C CYS A 49 -2.29 -17.21 -1.40
N LYS A 50 -2.16 -17.43 -0.10
CA LYS A 50 -3.20 -17.13 0.90
C LYS A 50 -2.98 -15.78 1.58
N THR A 51 -1.75 -15.27 1.50
CA THR A 51 -1.36 -13.98 2.04
C THR A 51 -0.59 -13.20 0.98
N LEU A 52 -1.05 -11.99 0.71
CA LEU A 52 -0.33 -10.99 -0.07
C LEU A 52 0.32 -10.00 0.90
N ILE A 53 1.62 -9.81 0.78
CA ILE A 53 2.35 -8.80 1.53
C ILE A 53 2.58 -7.61 0.62
N ASN A 54 2.14 -6.44 1.02
CA ASN A 54 2.43 -5.19 0.33
C ASN A 54 3.44 -4.37 1.16
N LEU A 55 4.60 -4.17 0.60
CA LEU A 55 5.62 -3.27 1.12
C LEU A 55 5.85 -2.14 0.12
N GLY A 56 6.10 -0.94 0.62
CA GLY A 56 6.34 0.21 -0.25
C GLY A 56 6.48 1.50 0.54
N SER A 57 6.57 2.61 -0.17
CA SER A 57 6.62 3.96 0.39
C SER A 57 5.23 4.59 0.49
N ALA A 58 5.11 5.61 1.36
CA ALA A 58 3.94 6.46 1.47
C ALA A 58 4.33 7.84 2.00
N GLY A 59 3.60 8.87 1.57
CA GLY A 59 3.68 10.21 2.15
C GLY A 59 2.80 10.33 3.39
N SER A 60 3.24 11.13 4.38
CA SER A 60 2.45 11.40 5.58
C SER A 60 2.82 12.71 6.24
N SER A 61 1.81 13.47 6.66
CA SER A 61 1.96 14.62 7.56
C SER A 61 1.74 14.27 9.04
N HIS A 62 1.42 13.01 9.36
CA HIS A 62 1.10 12.56 10.72
C HIS A 62 2.20 11.70 11.34
N PHE A 63 2.88 10.89 10.53
CA PHE A 63 3.99 10.05 10.96
C PHE A 63 5.31 10.72 10.58
N ASN A 64 6.38 10.40 11.32
CA ASN A 64 7.69 10.95 11.01
C ASN A 64 8.28 10.27 9.76
N ALA A 65 9.08 11.01 9.00
CA ALA A 65 9.91 10.41 7.96
C ALA A 65 10.73 9.26 8.56
N HIS A 66 10.87 8.20 7.79
CA HIS A 66 11.57 6.97 8.15
C HIS A 66 10.83 6.03 9.12
N ASP A 67 9.62 6.35 9.56
CA ASP A 67 8.81 5.39 10.31
C ASP A 67 8.33 4.25 9.41
N LEU A 68 8.12 3.06 10.01
CA LEU A 68 7.37 1.96 9.42
C LEU A 68 5.96 1.96 10.03
N VAL A 69 4.96 2.01 9.19
CA VAL A 69 3.55 2.05 9.60
C VAL A 69 2.81 0.88 8.98
N GLU A 70 2.15 0.06 9.80
CA GLU A 70 1.23 -0.95 9.32
C GLU A 70 -0.09 -0.30 8.92
N VAL A 71 -0.52 -0.52 7.69
CA VAL A 71 -1.82 -0.03 7.24
C VAL A 71 -2.90 -1.00 7.67
N THR A 72 -3.84 -0.53 8.47
CA THR A 72 -4.98 -1.31 8.94
C THR A 72 -6.31 -0.88 8.33
N THR A 73 -6.33 0.23 7.59
CA THR A 73 -7.52 0.68 6.87
C THR A 73 -7.08 1.35 5.56
N PHE A 74 -7.73 0.98 4.47
CA PHE A 74 -7.58 1.65 3.19
C PHE A 74 -8.85 2.39 2.82
N VAL A 75 -8.69 3.64 2.32
CA VAL A 75 -9.76 4.48 1.79
C VAL A 75 -9.36 4.95 0.38
N GLN A 76 -10.36 5.15 -0.51
CA GLN A 76 -10.10 5.62 -1.86
C GLN A 76 -10.26 7.14 -1.92
N ARG A 77 -9.15 7.90 -1.86
CA ARG A 77 -9.17 9.36 -1.68
C ARG A 77 -9.61 10.16 -2.89
N ASP A 78 -9.56 9.59 -4.08
CA ASP A 78 -9.85 10.24 -5.36
C ASP A 78 -11.16 9.77 -6.03
N MET A 79 -11.95 8.92 -5.37
CA MET A 79 -13.30 8.58 -5.81
C MET A 79 -14.24 9.71 -5.40
N ASP A 80 -14.56 10.59 -6.34
CA ASP A 80 -15.43 11.74 -6.10
C ASP A 80 -16.60 11.75 -7.08
N VAL A 81 -17.73 11.29 -6.62
CA VAL A 81 -19.03 11.32 -7.30
C VAL A 81 -20.06 12.11 -6.49
N SER A 82 -19.59 13.08 -5.72
CA SER A 82 -20.43 13.96 -4.90
C SER A 82 -21.54 14.68 -5.67
N PRO A 83 -21.38 15.04 -6.98
CA PRO A 83 -22.49 15.58 -7.75
C PRO A 83 -23.69 14.63 -7.89
N LEU A 84 -23.51 13.31 -7.65
CA LEU A 84 -24.58 12.31 -7.64
C LEU A 84 -25.13 12.05 -6.23
N GLY A 85 -24.71 12.81 -5.21
CA GLY A 85 -25.18 12.71 -3.84
C GLY A 85 -24.47 11.66 -2.98
N PHE A 86 -23.31 11.17 -3.39
CA PHE A 86 -22.48 10.24 -2.61
C PHE A 86 -21.34 10.99 -1.91
N GLU A 87 -20.88 10.46 -0.79
CA GLU A 87 -19.70 10.97 -0.11
C GLU A 87 -18.41 10.67 -0.90
N VAL A 88 -17.40 11.54 -0.78
CA VAL A 88 -16.10 11.31 -1.38
C VAL A 88 -15.47 10.06 -0.76
N GLY A 89 -14.85 9.22 -1.56
CA GLY A 89 -14.29 7.93 -1.17
C GLY A 89 -15.23 6.75 -1.39
N VAL A 90 -16.54 7.00 -1.53
CA VAL A 90 -17.54 5.97 -1.71
C VAL A 90 -17.69 5.59 -3.19
N THR A 91 -17.50 4.31 -3.50
CA THR A 91 -17.86 3.76 -4.83
C THR A 91 -19.36 3.48 -4.85
N PRO A 92 -20.14 4.17 -5.69
CA PRO A 92 -21.58 3.97 -5.75
C PRO A 92 -21.97 2.54 -6.09
N VAL A 93 -23.04 2.04 -5.44
CA VAL A 93 -23.65 0.73 -5.76
C VAL A 93 -22.72 -0.49 -5.56
N ASP A 94 -21.52 -0.31 -5.06
CA ASP A 94 -20.66 -1.43 -4.66
C ASP A 94 -21.13 -1.99 -3.31
N LYS A 95 -22.11 -2.89 -3.37
CA LYS A 95 -22.74 -3.47 -2.17
C LYS A 95 -21.86 -4.50 -1.46
N ASP A 96 -20.82 -4.98 -2.14
CA ASP A 96 -19.98 -6.07 -1.65
C ASP A 96 -18.84 -5.56 -0.76
N LEU A 97 -18.57 -4.26 -0.79
CA LEU A 97 -17.46 -3.65 -0.06
C LEU A 97 -17.85 -2.31 0.55
N PRO A 98 -17.55 -2.09 1.83
CA PRO A 98 -17.60 -0.76 2.43
C PRO A 98 -16.60 0.18 1.74
N ALA A 99 -16.81 1.49 1.89
CA ALA A 99 -15.85 2.49 1.39
C ALA A 99 -14.47 2.31 2.04
N ASP A 100 -14.45 1.95 3.32
CA ASP A 100 -13.25 1.69 4.11
C ASP A 100 -12.99 0.20 4.19
N ILE A 101 -11.84 -0.26 3.71
CA ILE A 101 -11.44 -1.67 3.79
C ILE A 101 -10.53 -1.87 4.99
N HIS A 102 -11.05 -2.58 6.01
CA HIS A 102 -10.30 -2.85 7.23
C HIS A 102 -9.50 -4.14 7.12
N LEU A 103 -8.24 -4.09 7.55
CA LEU A 103 -7.33 -5.23 7.63
C LEU A 103 -7.14 -5.66 9.10
N GLN A 104 -6.93 -6.96 9.31
CA GLN A 104 -6.53 -7.46 10.62
C GLN A 104 -5.05 -7.13 10.87
N PRO A 105 -4.70 -6.45 11.97
CA PRO A 105 -3.31 -6.16 12.31
C PRO A 105 -2.46 -7.44 12.39
N TYR A 106 -1.19 -7.31 12.06
CA TYR A 106 -0.22 -8.39 12.13
C TYR A 106 0.94 -8.07 13.09
N PHE A 107 1.44 -6.83 13.05
CA PHE A 107 2.58 -6.40 13.87
C PHE A 107 2.09 -5.69 15.13
N GLU A 108 2.44 -6.19 16.33
CA GLU A 108 2.05 -5.54 17.59
C GLU A 108 2.78 -4.21 17.81
N HIS A 109 4.05 -4.14 17.39
CA HIS A 109 4.97 -3.04 17.71
C HIS A 109 4.94 -1.88 16.70
N LEU A 110 4.32 -2.05 15.52
CA LEU A 110 4.22 -0.98 14.54
C LEU A 110 3.02 -0.06 14.82
N SER A 111 3.19 1.23 14.55
CA SER A 111 2.06 2.18 14.48
C SER A 111 1.05 1.74 13.43
N LYS A 112 -0.23 2.04 13.65
CA LYS A 112 -1.31 1.70 12.73
C LYS A 112 -1.76 2.92 11.96
N GLY A 113 -1.99 2.75 10.65
CA GLY A 113 -2.35 3.84 9.76
C GLY A 113 -3.61 3.59 8.94
N ILE A 114 -4.25 4.70 8.55
CA ILE A 114 -5.32 4.76 7.55
C ILE A 114 -4.69 5.32 6.27
N CYS A 115 -4.63 4.52 5.22
CA CYS A 115 -4.01 4.91 3.96
C CYS A 115 -5.06 5.37 2.94
N GLY A 116 -4.92 6.60 2.46
CA GLY A 116 -5.69 7.17 1.36
C GLY A 116 -5.02 6.88 0.01
N THR A 117 -5.59 5.98 -0.78
CA THR A 117 -5.07 5.64 -2.11
C THR A 117 -5.72 6.48 -3.21
N GLY A 118 -4.92 6.98 -4.16
CA GLY A 118 -5.42 7.69 -5.34
C GLY A 118 -4.40 7.72 -6.48
N ASP A 119 -4.88 7.89 -7.72
CA ASP A 119 -4.06 7.90 -8.94
C ASP A 119 -3.43 9.29 -9.22
N SER A 120 -3.12 10.03 -8.16
CA SER A 120 -2.37 11.28 -8.21
C SER A 120 -1.31 11.30 -7.13
N PHE A 121 -0.17 11.92 -7.41
CA PHE A 121 0.83 12.19 -6.38
C PHE A 121 0.26 13.28 -5.45
N GLU A 122 0.10 12.97 -4.16
CA GLU A 122 -0.54 13.87 -3.21
C GLU A 122 0.46 14.85 -2.62
N THR A 123 0.18 16.13 -2.75
CA THR A 123 1.00 17.23 -2.20
C THR A 123 0.21 18.14 -1.25
N GLY A 124 -1.01 17.74 -0.89
CA GLY A 124 -1.93 18.54 -0.08
C GLY A 124 -2.69 17.72 0.95
N THR A 125 -3.85 18.24 1.34
CA THR A 125 -4.74 17.55 2.28
C THR A 125 -5.80 16.77 1.51
N PRO A 126 -5.84 15.44 1.61
CA PRO A 126 -6.88 14.62 1.01
C PRO A 126 -8.28 15.02 1.49
N LYS A 127 -9.29 14.88 0.62
CA LYS A 127 -10.69 15.13 0.96
C LYS A 127 -11.30 14.07 1.87
N VAL A 128 -10.66 12.90 1.97
CA VAL A 128 -11.07 11.81 2.88
C VAL A 128 -10.13 11.76 4.09
N SER A 129 -10.65 11.28 5.22
CA SER A 129 -9.85 11.13 6.43
C SER A 129 -8.84 9.99 6.27
N CYS A 130 -7.56 10.35 6.20
CA CYS A 130 -6.43 9.39 6.19
C CYS A 130 -5.21 10.06 6.83
N ASN A 131 -4.23 9.27 7.24
CA ASN A 131 -3.01 9.77 7.86
C ASN A 131 -1.72 9.38 7.13
N LEU A 132 -1.84 8.63 6.04
CA LEU A 132 -0.79 8.42 5.03
C LEU A 132 -1.43 8.26 3.65
N VAL A 133 -0.66 8.48 2.59
CA VAL A 133 -1.14 8.44 1.20
C VAL A 133 -0.24 7.60 0.32
N ASP A 134 -0.87 6.83 -0.56
CA ASP A 134 -0.20 6.04 -1.60
C ASP A 134 -0.98 6.06 -2.92
N MET A 135 -0.57 5.22 -3.87
CA MET A 135 -1.24 5.13 -5.17
C MET A 135 -1.76 3.72 -5.51
N GLU A 136 -1.57 2.70 -4.68
CA GLU A 136 -1.89 1.29 -5.00
C GLU A 136 -2.73 0.58 -3.95
N GLY A 137 -2.55 0.90 -2.68
CA GLY A 137 -2.93 0.03 -1.55
C GLY A 137 -4.42 -0.30 -1.48
N TYR A 138 -5.33 0.65 -1.76
CA TYR A 138 -6.78 0.37 -1.80
C TYR A 138 -7.12 -0.67 -2.86
N ALA A 139 -6.47 -0.62 -4.03
CA ALA A 139 -6.69 -1.59 -5.09
C ALA A 139 -6.27 -3.00 -4.67
N LEU A 140 -5.11 -3.12 -4.01
CA LEU A 140 -4.63 -4.38 -3.45
C LEU A 140 -5.59 -4.92 -2.39
N ALA A 141 -6.04 -4.06 -1.48
CA ALA A 141 -7.00 -4.42 -0.43
C ALA A 141 -8.32 -4.92 -1.02
N LYS A 142 -8.83 -4.24 -2.06
CA LYS A 142 -10.06 -4.62 -2.75
C LYS A 142 -9.95 -5.98 -3.45
N VAL A 143 -8.86 -6.23 -4.16
CA VAL A 143 -8.61 -7.51 -4.83
C VAL A 143 -8.49 -8.64 -3.80
N CYS A 144 -7.69 -8.44 -2.77
CA CYS A 144 -7.50 -9.43 -1.71
C CYS A 144 -8.82 -9.77 -1.00
N HIS A 145 -9.61 -8.76 -0.66
CA HIS A 145 -10.92 -8.97 -0.05
C HIS A 145 -11.85 -9.79 -0.95
N LYS A 146 -11.97 -9.42 -2.24
CA LYS A 146 -12.84 -10.13 -3.19
C LYS A 146 -12.41 -11.57 -3.45
N LEU A 147 -11.12 -11.88 -3.32
CA LEU A 147 -10.56 -13.22 -3.55
C LEU A 147 -10.37 -14.04 -2.27
N GLY A 148 -10.71 -13.50 -1.09
CA GLY A 148 -10.51 -14.17 0.19
C GLY A 148 -9.03 -14.38 0.56
N VAL A 149 -8.15 -13.50 0.10
CA VAL A 149 -6.71 -13.50 0.38
C VAL A 149 -6.43 -12.49 1.50
N ARG A 150 -5.60 -12.86 2.47
CA ARG A 150 -5.16 -11.93 3.51
C ARG A 150 -4.22 -10.89 2.91
N LEU A 151 -4.44 -9.62 3.21
CA LEU A 151 -3.46 -8.55 2.93
C LEU A 151 -2.77 -8.13 4.23
N ILE A 152 -1.44 -8.06 4.20
CA ILE A 152 -0.60 -7.40 5.22
C ILE A 152 0.11 -6.27 4.49
N SER A 153 -0.03 -5.03 4.96
CA SER A 153 0.58 -3.88 4.29
C SER A 153 1.38 -3.04 5.28
N VAL A 154 2.64 -2.80 4.95
CA VAL A 154 3.52 -1.90 5.70
C VAL A 154 4.09 -0.85 4.77
N LYS A 155 3.99 0.40 5.18
CA LYS A 155 4.52 1.56 4.47
C LYS A 155 5.68 2.17 5.23
N TYR A 156 6.74 2.46 4.50
CA TYR A 156 7.82 3.32 4.92
C TYR A 156 7.45 4.76 4.60
N ILE A 157 7.48 5.64 5.61
CA ILE A 157 7.19 7.05 5.41
C ILE A 157 8.39 7.72 4.75
N SER A 158 8.28 8.04 3.48
CA SER A 158 9.34 8.60 2.66
C SER A 158 9.38 10.11 2.68
N ASP A 159 8.22 10.76 2.88
CA ASP A 159 8.04 12.19 2.68
C ASP A 159 6.86 12.75 3.48
N GLY A 160 6.75 14.09 3.50
CA GLY A 160 5.73 14.81 4.26
C GLY A 160 4.38 14.99 3.54
N ALA A 161 4.16 14.35 2.38
CA ALA A 161 3.01 14.59 1.52
C ALA A 161 2.78 16.10 1.24
N ASN A 162 3.84 16.82 0.88
CA ASN A 162 3.88 18.25 0.63
C ASN A 162 4.57 18.58 -0.70
N ASP A 163 4.79 19.85 -1.00
CA ASP A 163 5.35 20.30 -2.26
C ASP A 163 6.78 19.77 -2.57
N THR A 164 7.55 19.39 -1.54
CA THR A 164 8.90 18.80 -1.69
C THR A 164 8.91 17.26 -1.68
N ALA A 165 7.75 16.64 -1.50
CA ALA A 165 7.60 15.20 -1.30
C ALA A 165 8.31 14.35 -2.37
N HIS A 166 8.34 14.81 -3.63
CA HIS A 166 8.98 14.08 -4.73
C HIS A 166 10.52 14.02 -4.60
N LEU A 167 11.16 15.04 -4.00
CA LEU A 167 12.61 15.06 -3.73
C LEU A 167 12.93 14.17 -2.54
N ASP A 168 12.19 14.32 -1.46
CA ASP A 168 12.35 13.54 -0.23
C ASP A 168 12.15 12.05 -0.50
N TRP A 169 11.18 11.69 -1.37
CA TRP A 169 10.90 10.31 -1.75
C TRP A 169 12.12 9.62 -2.38
N GLU A 170 12.76 10.24 -3.40
CA GLU A 170 13.92 9.64 -4.08
C GLU A 170 15.12 9.44 -3.13
N GLU A 171 15.40 10.44 -2.27
CA GLU A 171 16.53 10.39 -1.35
C GLU A 171 16.35 9.31 -0.28
N ASN A 172 15.11 9.06 0.16
CA ASN A 172 14.81 8.16 1.27
C ASN A 172 14.61 6.69 0.86
N LEU A 173 14.53 6.36 -0.43
CA LEU A 173 14.20 5.01 -0.91
C LEU A 173 15.19 3.93 -0.43
N LEU A 174 16.49 4.21 -0.38
CA LEU A 174 17.48 3.19 0.02
C LEU A 174 17.31 2.79 1.49
N LEU A 175 17.12 3.77 2.36
CA LEU A 175 16.86 3.51 3.79
C LEU A 175 15.53 2.77 3.97
N GLY A 176 14.51 3.15 3.19
CA GLY A 176 13.23 2.47 3.16
C GLY A 176 13.36 1.00 2.78
N ALA A 177 14.06 0.71 1.69
CA ALA A 177 14.31 -0.66 1.24
C ALA A 177 15.02 -1.51 2.31
N GLN A 178 16.03 -0.95 2.99
CA GLN A 178 16.74 -1.64 4.06
C GLN A 178 15.85 -1.97 5.27
N LYS A 179 15.03 -1.00 5.71
CA LYS A 179 14.10 -1.20 6.84
C LYS A 179 13.01 -2.22 6.50
N LEU A 180 12.44 -2.12 5.30
CA LEU A 180 11.41 -3.06 4.84
C LEU A 180 11.97 -4.47 4.67
N LEU A 181 13.19 -4.63 4.15
CA LEU A 181 13.84 -5.94 4.06
C LEU A 181 14.11 -6.53 5.44
N THR A 182 14.61 -5.73 6.38
CA THR A 182 14.85 -6.17 7.77
C THR A 182 13.54 -6.66 8.41
N LEU A 183 12.46 -5.89 8.25
CA LEU A 183 11.14 -6.29 8.74
C LEU A 183 10.66 -7.60 8.11
N TYR A 184 10.80 -7.72 6.78
CA TYR A 184 10.37 -8.92 6.06
C TYR A 184 11.12 -10.17 6.54
N GLN A 185 12.46 -10.11 6.61
CA GLN A 185 13.29 -11.24 7.04
C GLN A 185 13.06 -11.67 8.50
N ALA A 186 12.60 -10.74 9.35
CA ALA A 186 12.32 -11.04 10.76
C ALA A 186 10.98 -11.77 10.97
N HIS A 187 10.06 -11.72 9.99
CA HIS A 187 8.68 -12.17 10.18
C HIS A 187 8.18 -13.18 9.14
N PHE A 188 8.85 -13.27 7.99
CA PHE A 188 8.45 -14.13 6.86
C PHE A 188 9.61 -14.92 6.31
#